data_d45b03c3e1e71a6ba00c6945ceb6e3b7
#
_entry.id   d45b03c3e1e71a6ba00c6945ceb6e3b7
#
_cell.length_a   1.000
_cell.length_b   1.000
_cell.length_c   1.000
_cell.angle_alpha   90.00
_cell.angle_beta   90.00
_cell.angle_gamma   90.00
#
_symmetry.space_group_name_H-M   'P 1'
#
loop_
_entity.id
_entity.type
_entity.pdbx_description
1 polymer ?
#
loop_
_entity_poly.entity_id
_entity_poly.type
_entity_poly.pdbx_seq_one_letter_code
_entity_poly.pdbx_strand_id
1 'polypeptide(L)'
;VREEMFGKEWTPIIPALFVDGVLSKRGNIVAKASISRNYRFPTLNDLYFLPGGNPDLRKERGWTYDAGLSFALAKAGVYSLSGSATWFESFIKDWIIWLPTPKGFFSPDNIKDVHAYGVELKADMNVLFAKEWKLGLNGTFSWTPSINVGEPRTPADQSVGKQLPYVPELSSTVTGRLTWRSWTFLYKWCYYSERYTMSSNDISLTGTLPPYFMSNITLEKSFSLKWADLSLKGSVNNLFNEEYLSVLSRPMPGINYEIFLGITPKWKIRK
;
A
#
# COMPACT_ATOMS: atom_id res chain seq x y z
N VAL A 1 -9.94 21.69 6.80
CA VAL A 1 -11.20 21.55 6.02
C VAL A 1 -10.83 21.65 4.56
N ARG A 2 -11.34 20.74 3.75
CA ARG A 2 -11.16 20.71 2.30
C ARG A 2 -12.53 20.72 1.64
N GLU A 3 -12.64 21.34 0.47
CA GLU A 3 -13.80 21.31 -0.39
C GLU A 3 -13.34 21.00 -1.82
N GLU A 4 -14.06 20.15 -2.52
CA GLU A 4 -13.73 19.70 -3.87
C GLU A 4 -14.95 19.87 -4.78
N MET A 5 -14.69 20.00 -6.07
CA MET A 5 -15.73 20.06 -7.09
C MET A 5 -15.48 18.96 -8.14
N PHE A 6 -16.52 18.24 -8.48
CA PHE A 6 -16.52 17.28 -9.55
C PHE A 6 -17.58 17.66 -10.60
N GLY A 7 -17.13 18.00 -11.79
CA GLY A 7 -18.00 18.59 -12.79
C GLY A 7 -18.58 19.95 -12.32
N LYS A 8 -19.89 19.99 -12.07
CA LYS A 8 -20.59 21.16 -11.53
C LYS A 8 -21.07 20.99 -10.08
N GLU A 9 -20.75 19.87 -9.46
CA GLU A 9 -21.18 19.54 -8.10
C GLU A 9 -20.06 19.77 -7.10
N TRP A 10 -20.37 20.50 -6.02
CA TRP A 10 -19.48 20.62 -4.88
C TRP A 10 -19.62 19.43 -3.95
N THR A 11 -18.50 18.97 -3.40
CA THR A 11 -18.57 18.04 -2.27
C THR A 11 -19.12 18.78 -1.06
N PRO A 12 -19.83 18.10 -0.15
CA PRO A 12 -20.02 18.64 1.18
C PRO A 12 -18.67 18.93 1.85
N ILE A 13 -18.64 19.86 2.77
CA ILE A 13 -17.45 20.19 3.57
C ILE A 13 -16.79 18.90 4.10
N ILE A 14 -15.49 18.79 3.90
CA ILE A 14 -14.66 17.64 4.30
C ILE A 14 -13.87 18.05 5.57
N PRO A 15 -14.43 17.87 6.77
CA PRO A 15 -13.73 18.19 8.00
C PRO A 15 -12.65 17.15 8.29
N ALA A 16 -11.53 17.63 8.83
CA ALA A 16 -10.50 16.79 9.41
C ALA A 16 -9.94 17.47 10.66
N LEU A 17 -9.74 16.69 11.71
CA LEU A 17 -9.09 17.11 12.95
C LEU A 17 -7.92 16.18 13.20
N PHE A 18 -6.77 16.76 13.46
CA PHE A 18 -5.53 16.07 13.81
C PHE A 18 -5.05 16.61 15.13
N VAL A 19 -4.66 15.72 16.03
CA VAL A 19 -4.10 16.05 17.34
C VAL A 19 -2.84 15.22 17.54
N ASP A 20 -1.78 15.85 17.99
CA ASP A 20 -0.58 15.16 18.41
C ASP A 20 -0.03 15.71 19.72
N GLY A 21 0.67 14.87 20.46
CA GLY A 21 1.26 15.24 21.74
C GLY A 21 2.52 14.43 22.05
N VAL A 22 3.53 15.12 22.58
CA VAL A 22 4.79 14.48 22.99
C VAL A 22 4.60 13.84 24.36
N LEU A 23 4.66 12.49 24.40
CA LEU A 23 4.55 11.71 25.62
C LEU A 23 5.91 11.60 26.35
N SER A 24 7.01 11.53 25.61
CA SER A 24 8.35 11.46 26.17
C SER A 24 9.36 12.17 25.29
N LYS A 25 10.01 13.19 25.84
CA LYS A 25 11.09 13.93 25.15
C LYS A 25 12.35 13.07 24.97
N ARG A 26 12.67 12.19 25.94
CA ARG A 26 13.88 11.33 25.89
C ARG A 26 13.79 10.29 24.78
N GLY A 27 12.63 9.69 24.59
CA GLY A 27 12.39 8.69 23.54
C GLY A 27 11.77 9.26 22.26
N ASN A 28 11.57 10.60 22.17
CA ASN A 28 10.79 11.22 21.09
C ASN A 28 9.49 10.44 20.82
N ILE A 29 8.78 10.07 21.88
CA ILE A 29 7.52 9.34 21.76
C ILE A 29 6.41 10.36 21.58
N VAL A 30 5.70 10.23 20.46
CA VAL A 30 4.58 11.11 20.09
C VAL A 30 3.33 10.26 19.92
N ALA A 31 2.26 10.62 20.63
CA ALA A 31 0.92 10.11 20.35
C ALA A 31 0.25 10.98 19.29
N LYS A 32 -0.51 10.34 18.40
CA LYS A 32 -1.24 11.01 17.33
C LYS A 32 -2.64 10.43 17.27
N ALA A 33 -3.62 11.29 16.98
CA ALA A 33 -4.98 10.85 16.68
C ALA A 33 -5.56 11.73 15.60
N SER A 34 -6.42 11.16 14.76
CA SER A 34 -7.14 11.91 13.76
C SER A 34 -8.56 11.39 13.56
N ILE A 35 -9.43 12.28 13.11
CA ILE A 35 -10.74 11.98 12.56
C ILE A 35 -10.91 12.78 11.29
N SER A 36 -11.33 12.12 10.22
CA SER A 36 -11.56 12.78 8.94
C SER A 36 -12.78 12.23 8.22
N ARG A 37 -13.48 13.11 7.53
CA ARG A 37 -14.51 12.74 6.57
C ARG A 37 -13.91 12.68 5.18
N ASN A 38 -14.22 11.63 4.44
CA ASN A 38 -13.68 11.40 3.11
C ASN A 38 -14.80 11.16 2.10
N TYR A 39 -14.54 11.57 0.86
CA TYR A 39 -15.38 11.29 -0.30
C TYR A 39 -14.49 10.79 -1.43
N ARG A 40 -15.02 9.85 -2.22
CA ARG A 40 -14.41 9.43 -3.49
C ARG A 40 -15.45 9.50 -4.59
N PHE A 41 -15.19 10.29 -5.62
CA PHE A 41 -16.02 10.30 -6.82
C PHE A 41 -15.72 9.06 -7.66
N PRO A 42 -16.74 8.53 -8.37
CA PRO A 42 -16.49 7.53 -9.41
C PRO A 42 -15.47 8.05 -10.42
N THR A 43 -14.58 7.19 -10.87
CA THR A 43 -13.63 7.54 -11.93
C THR A 43 -14.33 7.57 -13.28
N LEU A 44 -13.73 8.20 -14.30
CA LEU A 44 -14.28 8.14 -15.67
C LEU A 44 -14.40 6.70 -16.19
N ASN A 45 -13.51 5.82 -15.74
CA ASN A 45 -13.58 4.39 -16.03
C ASN A 45 -14.82 3.74 -15.40
N ASP A 46 -15.10 4.06 -14.13
CA ASP A 46 -16.29 3.54 -13.45
C ASP A 46 -17.58 3.99 -14.14
N LEU A 47 -17.61 5.23 -14.65
CA LEU A 47 -18.80 5.82 -15.26
C LEU A 47 -19.01 5.39 -16.73
N TYR A 48 -17.92 5.33 -17.53
CA TYR A 48 -18.03 5.33 -18.99
C TYR A 48 -17.26 4.21 -19.70
N PHE A 49 -16.64 3.27 -18.96
CA PHE A 49 -15.99 2.12 -19.59
C PHE A 49 -16.99 1.26 -20.37
N LEU A 50 -16.71 0.97 -21.63
CA LEU A 50 -17.59 0.11 -22.45
C LEU A 50 -17.04 -1.32 -22.50
N PRO A 51 -17.90 -2.35 -22.27
CA PRO A 51 -19.38 -2.26 -22.18
C PRO A 51 -19.91 -2.12 -20.74
N GLY A 52 -19.07 -1.92 -19.71
CA GLY A 52 -19.44 -2.17 -18.32
C GLY A 52 -19.62 -0.94 -17.42
N GLY A 53 -19.28 0.28 -17.85
CA GLY A 53 -19.39 1.47 -17.02
C GLY A 53 -20.83 1.78 -16.58
N ASN A 54 -20.98 2.45 -15.43
CA ASN A 54 -22.27 2.79 -14.83
C ASN A 54 -22.33 4.29 -14.52
N PRO A 55 -23.05 5.09 -15.32
CA PRO A 55 -23.18 6.54 -15.11
C PRO A 55 -23.97 6.94 -13.84
N ASP A 56 -24.76 6.01 -13.29
CA ASP A 56 -25.63 6.26 -12.13
C ASP A 56 -24.92 6.07 -10.78
N LEU A 57 -23.61 5.87 -10.78
CA LEU A 57 -22.83 5.68 -9.56
C LEU A 57 -22.85 6.92 -8.67
N ARG A 58 -23.10 6.67 -7.38
CA ARG A 58 -22.96 7.67 -6.33
C ARG A 58 -21.52 7.75 -5.84
N LYS A 59 -21.14 8.92 -5.30
CA LYS A 59 -19.86 9.09 -4.61
C LYS A 59 -19.81 8.26 -3.32
N GLU A 60 -18.69 7.60 -3.09
CA GLU A 60 -18.39 7.00 -1.79
C GLU A 60 -18.21 8.09 -0.74
N ARG A 61 -18.60 7.80 0.49
CA ARG A 61 -18.47 8.72 1.63
C ARG A 61 -18.17 7.95 2.90
N GLY A 62 -17.28 8.49 3.72
CA GLY A 62 -16.91 7.77 4.94
C GLY A 62 -16.30 8.65 6.00
N TRP A 63 -16.14 8.06 7.17
CA TRP A 63 -15.35 8.57 8.27
C TRP A 63 -14.19 7.64 8.54
N THR A 64 -13.03 8.23 8.78
CA THR A 64 -11.83 7.49 9.19
C THR A 64 -11.34 8.06 10.52
N TYR A 65 -10.99 7.16 11.42
CA TYR A 65 -10.41 7.41 12.74
C TYR A 65 -9.05 6.75 12.79
N ASP A 66 -8.03 7.46 13.26
CA ASP A 66 -6.69 6.91 13.45
C ASP A 66 -6.20 7.26 14.85
N ALA A 67 -5.53 6.33 15.49
CA ALA A 67 -4.81 6.55 16.73
C ALA A 67 -3.49 5.78 16.73
N GLY A 68 -2.40 6.43 17.10
CA GLY A 68 -1.11 5.78 17.01
C GLY A 68 -0.04 6.41 17.86
N LEU A 69 1.05 5.66 17.98
CA LEU A 69 2.27 6.08 18.63
C LEU A 69 3.43 6.04 17.64
N SER A 70 4.32 6.97 17.73
CA SER A 70 5.58 6.95 16.98
C SER A 70 6.73 7.27 17.91
N PHE A 71 7.90 6.73 17.60
CA PHE A 71 9.14 7.04 18.30
C PHE A 71 10.28 7.28 17.31
N ALA A 72 11.29 8.01 17.74
CA ALA A 72 12.52 8.20 16.98
C ALA A 72 13.70 8.35 17.92
N LEU A 73 14.69 7.49 17.75
CA LEU A 73 15.95 7.49 18.52
C LEU A 73 17.10 7.61 17.52
N ALA A 74 18.07 8.45 17.82
CA ALA A 74 19.25 8.58 17.00
C ALA A 74 20.48 8.93 17.81
N LYS A 75 21.62 8.39 17.37
CA LYS A 75 22.95 8.82 17.80
C LYS A 75 23.74 9.18 16.55
N ALA A 76 24.08 10.44 16.42
CA ALA A 76 24.75 10.97 15.24
C ALA A 76 26.00 10.14 14.87
N GLY A 77 26.11 9.75 13.60
CA GLY A 77 27.22 8.93 13.09
C GLY A 77 27.22 7.46 13.54
N VAL A 78 26.21 6.98 14.27
CA VAL A 78 26.16 5.60 14.76
C VAL A 78 24.87 4.91 14.32
N TYR A 79 23.71 5.42 14.72
CA TYR A 79 22.42 4.82 14.35
C TYR A 79 21.27 5.82 14.31
N SER A 80 20.24 5.47 13.54
CA SER A 80 18.89 5.99 13.70
C SER A 80 17.90 4.81 13.75
N LEU A 81 16.94 4.89 14.64
CA LEU A 81 15.85 3.93 14.82
C LEU A 81 14.56 4.71 14.97
N SER A 82 13.56 4.41 14.15
CA SER A 82 12.22 4.97 14.30
C SER A 82 11.18 3.91 14.05
N GLY A 83 9.99 4.13 14.57
CA GLY A 83 8.88 3.24 14.35
C GLY A 83 7.55 3.90 14.67
N SER A 84 6.49 3.30 14.18
CA SER A 84 5.12 3.68 14.51
C SER A 84 4.21 2.47 14.55
N ALA A 85 3.21 2.55 15.43
CA ALA A 85 2.07 1.67 15.45
C ALA A 85 0.82 2.54 15.36
N THR A 86 -0.04 2.27 14.39
CA THR A 86 -1.27 3.00 14.14
C THR A 86 -2.43 2.01 14.08
N TRP A 87 -3.42 2.20 14.94
CA TRP A 87 -4.73 1.62 14.77
C TRP A 87 -5.57 2.56 13.91
N PHE A 88 -6.35 2.01 13.01
CA PHE A 88 -7.30 2.78 12.21
C PHE A 88 -8.66 2.07 12.15
N GLU A 89 -9.69 2.86 11.91
CA GLU A 89 -11.04 2.39 11.69
C GLU A 89 -11.73 3.31 10.69
N SER A 90 -12.40 2.71 9.70
CA SER A 90 -13.04 3.44 8.61
C SER A 90 -14.41 2.84 8.30
N PHE A 91 -15.41 3.70 8.26
CA PHE A 91 -16.78 3.36 7.86
C PHE A 91 -17.07 4.06 6.55
N ILE A 92 -17.25 3.30 5.47
CA ILE A 92 -17.44 3.81 4.12
C ILE A 92 -18.78 3.36 3.59
N LYS A 93 -19.60 4.31 3.16
CA LYS A 93 -20.90 4.07 2.53
C LYS A 93 -20.79 4.21 1.02
N ASP A 94 -21.68 3.51 0.32
CA ASP A 94 -21.77 3.53 -1.14
C ASP A 94 -20.47 3.07 -1.84
N TRP A 95 -19.74 2.10 -1.28
CA TRP A 95 -18.50 1.56 -1.84
C TRP A 95 -18.70 1.05 -3.26
N ILE A 96 -17.87 1.49 -4.20
CA ILE A 96 -17.90 1.10 -5.61
C ILE A 96 -17.03 -0.13 -5.81
N ILE A 97 -17.65 -1.19 -6.32
CA ILE A 97 -16.95 -2.44 -6.67
C ILE A 97 -17.39 -2.91 -8.05
N TRP A 98 -16.44 -3.43 -8.84
CA TRP A 98 -16.71 -4.07 -10.11
C TRP A 98 -17.12 -5.52 -9.90
N LEU A 99 -18.31 -5.87 -10.34
CA LEU A 99 -18.86 -7.22 -10.22
C LEU A 99 -19.20 -7.82 -11.59
N PRO A 100 -19.12 -9.16 -11.71
CA PRO A 100 -19.56 -9.83 -12.92
C PRO A 100 -21.07 -9.67 -13.09
N THR A 101 -21.48 -9.37 -14.33
CA THR A 101 -22.89 -9.31 -14.72
C THR A 101 -23.32 -10.62 -15.37
N PRO A 102 -24.63 -10.94 -15.41
CA PRO A 102 -25.15 -12.09 -16.16
C PRO A 102 -24.81 -12.08 -17.66
N LYS A 103 -24.43 -10.92 -18.20
CA LYS A 103 -24.04 -10.75 -19.61
C LYS A 103 -22.57 -11.07 -19.88
N GLY A 104 -21.80 -11.53 -18.87
CA GLY A 104 -20.41 -11.98 -18.99
C GLY A 104 -19.34 -10.87 -18.97
N PHE A 105 -19.70 -9.63 -18.64
CA PHE A 105 -18.73 -8.55 -18.40
C PHE A 105 -18.85 -8.01 -16.98
N PHE A 106 -17.83 -7.28 -16.52
CA PHE A 106 -17.84 -6.62 -15.22
C PHE A 106 -18.49 -5.23 -15.33
N SER A 107 -19.27 -4.85 -14.30
CA SER A 107 -19.84 -3.51 -14.16
C SER A 107 -19.68 -3.02 -12.71
N PRO A 108 -19.35 -1.73 -12.50
CA PRO A 108 -19.26 -1.17 -11.15
C PRO A 108 -20.64 -0.80 -10.62
N ASP A 109 -20.81 -0.98 -9.33
CA ASP A 109 -22.04 -0.60 -8.62
C ASP A 109 -21.71 -0.16 -7.19
N ASN A 110 -22.55 0.71 -6.60
CA ASN A 110 -22.50 1.08 -5.19
C ASN A 110 -23.20 0.00 -4.37
N ILE A 111 -22.44 -0.97 -3.91
CA ILE A 111 -23.06 -2.17 -3.38
C ILE A 111 -23.07 -2.21 -1.87
N LYS A 112 -22.05 -1.66 -1.24
CA LYS A 112 -21.72 -2.04 0.10
C LYS A 112 -21.44 -0.84 1.00
N ASP A 113 -21.87 -0.98 2.24
CA ASP A 113 -21.24 -0.26 3.32
C ASP A 113 -20.07 -1.11 3.82
N VAL A 114 -18.90 -0.51 3.95
CA VAL A 114 -17.65 -1.20 4.32
C VAL A 114 -17.17 -0.70 5.67
N HIS A 115 -16.86 -1.63 6.55
CA HIS A 115 -16.12 -1.39 7.78
C HIS A 115 -14.70 -1.95 7.60
N ALA A 116 -13.73 -1.07 7.45
CA ALA A 116 -12.32 -1.42 7.41
C ALA A 116 -11.65 -0.97 8.71
N TYR A 117 -10.87 -1.85 9.32
CA TYR A 117 -10.16 -1.54 10.56
C TYR A 117 -8.87 -2.32 10.62
N GLY A 118 -7.99 -1.95 11.56
CA GLY A 118 -6.78 -2.73 11.69
C GLY A 118 -5.63 -2.01 12.37
N VAL A 119 -4.45 -2.59 12.22
CA VAL A 119 -3.20 -2.08 12.77
C VAL A 119 -2.13 -2.05 11.70
N GLU A 120 -1.47 -0.92 11.59
CA GLU A 120 -0.28 -0.74 10.76
C GLU A 120 0.94 -0.52 11.65
N LEU A 121 2.01 -1.28 11.40
CA LEU A 121 3.31 -1.11 12.03
C LEU A 121 4.34 -0.70 10.99
N LYS A 122 5.20 0.25 11.34
CA LYS A 122 6.36 0.65 10.54
C LYS A 122 7.59 0.71 11.42
N ALA A 123 8.72 0.24 10.90
CA ALA A 123 10.02 0.34 11.59
C ALA A 123 11.11 0.66 10.58
N ASP A 124 11.98 1.59 10.94
CA ASP A 124 13.13 1.99 10.17
C ASP A 124 14.36 1.98 11.07
N MET A 125 15.41 1.31 10.63
CA MET A 125 16.70 1.28 11.31
C MET A 125 17.82 1.57 10.32
N ASN A 126 18.72 2.46 10.69
CA ASN A 126 19.96 2.68 9.97
C ASN A 126 21.11 2.62 10.97
N VAL A 127 22.15 1.87 10.65
CA VAL A 127 23.33 1.68 11.50
C VAL A 127 24.60 1.84 10.68
N LEU A 128 25.52 2.63 11.19
CA LEU A 128 26.89 2.71 10.71
C LEU A 128 27.75 1.85 11.64
N PHE A 129 28.01 0.60 11.27
CA PHE A 129 28.71 -0.35 12.14
C PHE A 129 30.22 -0.49 11.90
N ALA A 130 30.70 0.10 10.78
CA ALA A 130 32.13 0.28 10.50
C ALA A 130 32.30 1.52 9.62
N LYS A 131 33.53 2.04 9.51
CA LYS A 131 33.81 3.32 8.80
C LYS A 131 33.14 3.46 7.41
N GLU A 132 32.93 2.33 6.72
CA GLU A 132 32.44 2.32 5.34
C GLU A 132 31.17 1.47 5.15
N TRP A 133 30.67 0.84 6.21
CA TRP A 133 29.52 -0.06 6.15
C TRP A 133 28.29 0.58 6.78
N LYS A 134 27.21 0.62 6.03
CA LYS A 134 25.90 1.10 6.49
C LYS A 134 24.87 0.01 6.26
N LEU A 135 24.11 -0.32 7.29
CA LEU A 135 22.96 -1.19 7.21
C LEU A 135 21.69 -0.36 7.41
N GLY A 136 20.78 -0.45 6.47
CA GLY A 136 19.43 0.07 6.57
C GLY A 136 18.43 -1.10 6.57
N LEU A 137 17.49 -1.09 7.50
CA LEU A 137 16.35 -2.00 7.51
C LEU A 137 15.07 -1.17 7.57
N ASN A 138 14.12 -1.48 6.70
CA ASN A 138 12.77 -0.92 6.72
C ASN A 138 11.79 -2.08 6.75
N GLY A 139 10.81 -2.02 7.64
CA GLY A 139 9.75 -3.00 7.76
C GLY A 139 8.38 -2.33 7.85
N THR A 140 7.41 -2.93 7.19
CA THR A 140 6.00 -2.59 7.33
C THR A 140 5.18 -3.86 7.55
N PHE A 141 4.18 -3.76 8.39
CA PHE A 141 3.19 -4.81 8.62
C PHE A 141 1.82 -4.16 8.68
N SER A 142 0.83 -4.78 8.03
CA SER A 142 -0.56 -4.34 8.06
C SER A 142 -1.46 -5.54 8.29
N TRP A 143 -2.36 -5.40 9.26
CA TRP A 143 -3.52 -6.26 9.43
C TRP A 143 -4.75 -5.39 9.23
N THR A 144 -5.49 -5.66 8.15
CA THR A 144 -6.49 -4.74 7.61
C THR A 144 -7.76 -5.44 7.14
N PRO A 145 -8.53 -6.09 8.03
CA PRO A 145 -9.85 -6.58 7.68
C PRO A 145 -10.71 -5.47 7.08
N SER A 146 -11.45 -5.80 6.01
CA SER A 146 -12.32 -4.89 5.28
C SER A 146 -13.62 -5.62 4.97
N ILE A 147 -14.62 -5.42 5.81
CA ILE A 147 -15.82 -6.26 5.88
C ILE A 147 -17.01 -5.50 5.29
N ASN A 148 -17.80 -6.19 4.48
CA ASN A 148 -19.09 -5.70 4.05
C ASN A 148 -20.08 -5.70 5.24
N VAL A 149 -20.56 -4.52 5.62
CA VAL A 149 -21.56 -4.32 6.69
C VAL A 149 -22.87 -3.74 6.16
N GLY A 150 -23.02 -3.68 4.83
CA GLY A 150 -24.26 -3.24 4.20
C GLY A 150 -25.39 -4.26 4.34
N GLU A 151 -26.60 -3.82 4.02
CA GLU A 151 -27.77 -4.70 4.01
C GLU A 151 -27.69 -5.71 2.85
N PRO A 152 -28.26 -6.92 3.01
CA PRO A 152 -28.32 -7.89 1.93
C PRO A 152 -29.19 -7.36 0.78
N ARG A 153 -28.70 -7.46 -0.45
CA ARG A 153 -29.44 -7.02 -1.67
C ARG A 153 -30.61 -7.92 -2.01
N THR A 154 -30.47 -9.19 -1.69
CA THR A 154 -31.47 -10.23 -1.91
C THR A 154 -31.41 -11.20 -0.74
N PRO A 155 -32.47 -11.99 -0.48
CA PRO A 155 -32.42 -13.04 0.55
C PRO A 155 -31.28 -14.06 0.36
N ALA A 156 -30.74 -14.18 -0.84
CA ALA A 156 -29.63 -15.08 -1.17
C ALA A 156 -28.23 -14.40 -1.10
N ASP A 157 -28.15 -13.12 -0.73
CA ASP A 157 -26.87 -12.39 -0.63
C ASP A 157 -26.06 -12.87 0.57
N GLN A 158 -25.02 -13.66 0.31
CA GLN A 158 -24.12 -14.21 1.33
C GLN A 158 -22.89 -13.30 1.60
N SER A 159 -22.86 -12.09 1.07
CA SER A 159 -21.70 -11.21 1.15
C SER A 159 -21.65 -10.35 2.41
N VAL A 160 -22.73 -10.28 3.19
CA VAL A 160 -22.78 -9.50 4.44
C VAL A 160 -21.94 -10.19 5.52
N GLY A 161 -21.14 -9.40 6.24
CA GLY A 161 -20.16 -9.89 7.22
C GLY A 161 -18.92 -10.53 6.60
N LYS A 162 -18.71 -10.45 5.28
CA LYS A 162 -17.59 -11.07 4.56
C LYS A 162 -16.52 -10.05 4.18
N GLN A 163 -15.29 -10.54 4.09
CA GLN A 163 -14.13 -9.77 3.62
C GLN A 163 -14.31 -9.34 2.17
N LEU A 164 -13.85 -8.15 1.82
CA LEU A 164 -13.88 -7.67 0.43
C LEU A 164 -12.99 -8.54 -0.47
N PRO A 165 -13.43 -8.82 -1.70
CA PRO A 165 -12.62 -9.55 -2.68
C PRO A 165 -11.30 -8.83 -2.99
N TYR A 166 -10.25 -9.63 -3.23
CA TYR A 166 -8.90 -9.19 -3.60
C TYR A 166 -8.17 -8.32 -2.56
N VAL A 167 -8.73 -8.12 -1.38
CA VAL A 167 -8.12 -7.38 -0.27
C VAL A 167 -7.48 -8.40 0.70
N PRO A 168 -6.15 -8.43 0.84
CA PRO A 168 -5.50 -9.28 1.82
C PRO A 168 -5.73 -8.73 3.23
N GLU A 169 -6.03 -9.61 4.19
CA GLU A 169 -6.12 -9.20 5.60
C GLU A 169 -4.76 -8.90 6.21
N LEU A 170 -3.71 -9.62 5.75
CA LEU A 170 -2.35 -9.44 6.22
C LEU A 170 -1.43 -9.11 5.05
N SER A 171 -0.61 -8.09 5.23
CA SER A 171 0.51 -7.81 4.33
C SER A 171 1.74 -7.37 5.12
N SER A 172 2.92 -7.69 4.60
CA SER A 172 4.17 -7.28 5.19
C SER A 172 5.22 -7.03 4.13
N THR A 173 6.09 -6.06 4.38
CA THR A 173 7.26 -5.81 3.52
C THR A 173 8.48 -5.57 4.41
N VAL A 174 9.59 -6.20 4.05
CA VAL A 174 10.90 -5.95 4.66
C VAL A 174 11.90 -5.62 3.57
N THR A 175 12.63 -4.54 3.76
CA THR A 175 13.72 -4.12 2.86
C THR A 175 15.00 -3.99 3.65
N GLY A 176 16.01 -4.75 3.28
CA GLY A 176 17.37 -4.63 3.78
C GLY A 176 18.27 -3.93 2.76
N ARG A 177 19.03 -2.96 3.20
CA ARG A 177 20.02 -2.23 2.39
C ARG A 177 21.37 -2.32 3.07
N LEU A 178 22.36 -2.91 2.40
CA LEU A 178 23.75 -2.93 2.84
C LEU A 178 24.58 -2.10 1.88
N THR A 179 25.19 -1.04 2.39
CA THR A 179 26.06 -0.17 1.60
C THR A 179 27.49 -0.29 2.10
N TRP A 180 28.41 -0.50 1.17
CA TRP A 180 29.85 -0.51 1.41
C TRP A 180 30.54 0.31 0.32
N ARG A 181 31.16 1.42 0.73
CA ARG A 181 31.76 2.38 -0.23
C ARG A 181 30.75 2.80 -1.31
N SER A 182 31.02 2.42 -2.54
CA SER A 182 30.21 2.70 -3.73
C SER A 182 29.31 1.51 -4.15
N TRP A 183 29.26 0.44 -3.36
CA TRP A 183 28.38 -0.70 -3.58
C TRP A 183 27.15 -0.61 -2.69
N THR A 184 26.01 -0.94 -3.26
CA THR A 184 24.76 -1.09 -2.49
C THR A 184 24.12 -2.41 -2.87
N PHE A 185 23.86 -3.24 -1.87
CA PHE A 185 23.05 -4.44 -1.98
C PHE A 185 21.70 -4.17 -1.34
N LEU A 186 20.62 -4.55 -2.03
CA LEU A 186 19.25 -4.45 -1.57
C LEU A 186 18.62 -5.84 -1.61
N TYR A 187 17.93 -6.19 -0.54
CA TYR A 187 17.01 -7.32 -0.49
C TYR A 187 15.64 -6.82 -0.11
N LYS A 188 14.63 -7.12 -0.90
CA LYS A 188 13.22 -6.81 -0.60
C LYS A 188 12.43 -8.11 -0.55
N TRP A 189 11.72 -8.28 0.56
CA TRP A 189 10.77 -9.35 0.77
C TRP A 189 9.39 -8.75 1.02
N CYS A 190 8.34 -9.36 0.46
CA CYS A 190 6.96 -9.01 0.77
C CYS A 190 6.11 -10.28 0.89
N TYR A 191 5.08 -10.18 1.72
CA TYR A 191 4.09 -11.22 1.97
C TYR A 191 2.68 -10.63 1.83
N TYR A 192 1.79 -11.41 1.24
CA TYR A 192 0.35 -11.16 1.19
C TYR A 192 -0.38 -12.43 1.58
N SER A 193 -1.35 -12.30 2.49
CA SER A 193 -2.22 -13.41 2.90
C SER A 193 -3.16 -13.85 1.78
N GLU A 194 -3.89 -14.92 2.02
CA GLU A 194 -4.99 -15.36 1.16
C GLU A 194 -5.97 -14.21 0.88
N ARG A 195 -6.55 -14.21 -0.31
CA ARG A 195 -7.56 -13.23 -0.75
C ARG A 195 -8.71 -13.94 -1.41
N TYR A 196 -9.91 -13.53 -1.06
CA TYR A 196 -11.11 -14.01 -1.73
C TYR A 196 -11.27 -13.38 -3.11
N THR A 197 -11.82 -14.13 -4.05
CA THR A 197 -12.14 -13.62 -5.40
C THR A 197 -13.60 -13.21 -5.54
N MET A 198 -14.45 -13.70 -4.61
CA MET A 198 -15.88 -13.49 -4.58
C MET A 198 -16.33 -12.86 -3.27
N SER A 199 -17.39 -12.07 -3.32
CA SER A 199 -17.96 -11.41 -2.14
C SER A 199 -18.57 -12.37 -1.12
N SER A 200 -18.90 -13.61 -1.49
CA SER A 200 -19.38 -14.67 -0.61
C SER A 200 -18.29 -15.30 0.25
N ASN A 201 -17.01 -15.00 -0.05
CA ASN A 201 -15.83 -15.65 0.53
C ASN A 201 -15.88 -17.18 0.37
N ASP A 202 -16.28 -17.64 -0.80
CA ASP A 202 -16.25 -19.05 -1.16
C ASP A 202 -14.79 -19.56 -1.11
N ILE A 203 -14.59 -20.72 -0.50
CA ILE A 203 -13.27 -21.39 -0.34
C ILE A 203 -12.99 -22.41 -1.45
N SER A 204 -13.77 -22.44 -2.53
CA SER A 204 -13.49 -23.28 -3.69
C SER A 204 -12.16 -22.89 -4.36
N LEU A 205 -11.66 -23.74 -5.24
CA LEU A 205 -10.41 -23.51 -5.99
C LEU A 205 -10.38 -22.20 -6.77
N THR A 206 -11.52 -21.66 -7.16
CA THR A 206 -11.64 -20.37 -7.86
C THR A 206 -12.10 -19.26 -6.93
N GLY A 207 -12.52 -19.56 -5.71
CA GLY A 207 -13.04 -18.62 -4.72
C GLY A 207 -11.95 -17.92 -3.92
N THR A 208 -10.72 -18.44 -3.93
CA THR A 208 -9.58 -17.87 -3.21
C THR A 208 -8.33 -17.79 -4.08
N LEU A 209 -7.47 -16.84 -3.77
CA LEU A 209 -6.09 -16.78 -4.25
C LEU A 209 -5.18 -17.15 -3.07
N PRO A 210 -4.26 -18.11 -3.24
CA PRO A 210 -3.37 -18.52 -2.17
C PRO A 210 -2.47 -17.37 -1.69
N PRO A 211 -1.99 -17.42 -0.45
CA PRO A 211 -1.00 -16.48 0.03
C PRO A 211 0.30 -16.66 -0.76
N TYR A 212 1.07 -15.59 -0.88
CA TYR A 212 2.38 -15.66 -1.51
C TYR A 212 3.37 -14.71 -0.83
N PHE A 213 4.64 -14.99 -1.02
CA PHE A 213 5.73 -14.08 -0.70
C PHE A 213 6.63 -13.90 -1.90
N MET A 214 7.24 -12.74 -2.01
CA MET A 214 8.14 -12.43 -3.11
C MET A 214 9.45 -11.87 -2.57
N SER A 215 10.55 -12.32 -3.15
CA SER A 215 11.88 -11.86 -2.82
C SER A 215 12.57 -11.28 -4.05
N ASN A 216 13.12 -10.09 -3.91
CA ASN A 216 13.88 -9.43 -4.95
C ASN A 216 15.26 -9.05 -4.40
N ILE A 217 16.29 -9.15 -5.24
CA ILE A 217 17.62 -8.65 -4.93
C ILE A 217 18.06 -7.61 -5.95
N THR A 218 18.84 -6.67 -5.51
CA THR A 218 19.44 -5.65 -6.38
C THR A 218 20.88 -5.40 -5.93
N LEU A 219 21.78 -5.34 -6.87
CA LEU A 219 23.16 -4.90 -6.66
C LEU A 219 23.40 -3.64 -7.50
N GLU A 220 23.88 -2.59 -6.85
CA GLU A 220 24.20 -1.32 -7.48
C GLU A 220 25.66 -0.94 -7.23
N LYS A 221 26.31 -0.43 -8.27
CA LYS A 221 27.63 0.15 -8.21
C LYS A 221 27.60 1.57 -8.72
N SER A 222 28.06 2.52 -7.90
CA SER A 222 28.21 3.93 -8.28
C SER A 222 29.66 4.26 -8.61
N PHE A 223 29.86 5.09 -9.64
CA PHE A 223 31.16 5.58 -10.08
C PHE A 223 31.09 7.10 -10.17
N SER A 224 32.08 7.79 -9.61
CA SER A 224 32.16 9.25 -9.71
C SER A 224 33.31 9.61 -10.67
N LEU A 225 32.99 10.03 -11.89
CA LEU A 225 33.90 10.52 -12.88
C LEU A 225 33.99 12.05 -12.82
N LYS A 226 35.01 12.63 -13.49
CA LYS A 226 35.16 14.09 -13.52
C LYS A 226 33.99 14.82 -14.19
N TRP A 227 33.33 14.18 -15.14
CA TRP A 227 32.27 14.76 -15.98
C TRP A 227 30.87 14.24 -15.69
N ALA A 228 30.74 13.10 -15.01
CA ALA A 228 29.44 12.52 -14.64
C ALA A 228 29.54 11.61 -13.42
N ASP A 229 28.44 11.42 -12.71
CA ASP A 229 28.23 10.30 -11.82
C ASP A 229 27.47 9.21 -12.58
N LEU A 230 27.97 7.99 -12.52
CA LEU A 230 27.36 6.82 -13.15
C LEU A 230 26.86 5.87 -12.09
N SER A 231 25.72 5.22 -12.34
CA SER A 231 25.24 4.09 -11.54
C SER A 231 24.88 2.93 -12.45
N LEU A 232 25.41 1.77 -12.14
CA LEU A 232 25.03 0.50 -12.78
C LEU A 232 24.28 -0.33 -11.75
N LYS A 233 23.06 -0.72 -12.08
CA LYS A 233 22.17 -1.48 -11.22
C LYS A 233 21.72 -2.74 -11.94
N GLY A 234 21.88 -3.90 -11.29
CA GLY A 234 21.33 -5.18 -11.71
C GLY A 234 20.32 -5.68 -10.68
N SER A 235 19.18 -6.14 -11.12
CA SER A 235 18.13 -6.68 -10.25
C SER A 235 17.66 -8.04 -10.72
N VAL A 236 17.33 -8.91 -9.76
CA VAL A 236 16.60 -10.16 -9.96
C VAL A 236 15.30 -10.03 -9.20
N ASN A 237 14.20 -10.02 -9.91
CA ASN A 237 12.85 -9.98 -9.34
C ASN A 237 12.28 -11.39 -9.28
N ASN A 238 11.47 -11.67 -8.28
CA ASN A 238 10.92 -12.98 -7.98
C ASN A 238 12.02 -14.05 -7.92
N LEU A 239 12.98 -13.84 -7.02
CA LEU A 239 14.22 -14.63 -6.89
C LEU A 239 13.97 -16.14 -6.78
N PHE A 240 12.90 -16.55 -6.11
CA PHE A 240 12.55 -17.96 -5.88
C PHE A 240 11.58 -18.52 -6.92
N ASN A 241 11.28 -17.74 -7.98
CA ASN A 241 10.33 -18.11 -9.03
C ASN A 241 8.96 -18.54 -8.48
N GLU A 242 8.46 -17.79 -7.49
CA GLU A 242 7.16 -18.03 -6.87
C GLU A 242 6.05 -17.91 -7.92
N GLU A 243 5.19 -18.91 -8.02
CA GLU A 243 4.00 -18.85 -8.84
C GLU A 243 2.88 -18.16 -8.03
N TYR A 244 2.43 -17.01 -8.48
CA TYR A 244 1.41 -16.25 -7.77
C TYR A 244 0.41 -15.59 -8.71
N LEU A 245 -0.75 -15.27 -8.15
CA LEU A 245 -1.81 -14.58 -8.85
C LEU A 245 -2.17 -13.31 -8.08
N SER A 246 -2.24 -12.19 -8.74
CA SER A 246 -2.82 -10.95 -8.19
C SER A 246 -4.32 -10.85 -8.49
N VAL A 247 -4.74 -11.41 -9.61
CA VAL A 247 -6.13 -11.53 -10.06
C VAL A 247 -6.34 -12.94 -10.59
N LEU A 248 -7.51 -13.51 -10.35
CA LEU A 248 -7.88 -14.84 -10.82
C LEU A 248 -7.66 -14.98 -12.34
N SER A 249 -7.08 -16.09 -12.76
CA SER A 249 -6.77 -16.39 -14.16
C SER A 249 -5.80 -15.42 -14.86
N ARG A 250 -5.06 -14.60 -14.11
CA ARG A 250 -4.01 -13.74 -14.63
C ARG A 250 -2.65 -14.15 -14.06
N PRO A 251 -1.90 -15.00 -14.76
CA PRO A 251 -0.56 -15.39 -14.31
C PRO A 251 0.36 -14.17 -14.25
N MET A 252 1.18 -14.14 -13.22
CA MET A 252 2.13 -13.07 -12.99
C MET A 252 3.53 -13.51 -13.46
N PRO A 253 4.45 -12.54 -13.74
CA PRO A 253 5.80 -12.88 -14.17
C PRO A 253 6.52 -13.72 -13.13
N GLY A 254 7.17 -14.80 -13.58
CA GLY A 254 8.15 -15.55 -12.80
C GLY A 254 9.43 -14.76 -12.58
N ILE A 255 10.53 -15.47 -12.32
CA ILE A 255 11.84 -14.82 -12.19
C ILE A 255 12.17 -13.97 -13.42
N ASN A 256 12.59 -12.74 -13.19
CA ASN A 256 12.98 -11.84 -14.26
C ASN A 256 14.16 -10.95 -13.84
N TYR A 257 14.86 -10.38 -14.83
CA TYR A 257 16.12 -9.67 -14.65
C TYR A 257 16.00 -8.27 -15.24
N GLU A 258 16.58 -7.29 -14.57
CA GLU A 258 16.64 -5.91 -15.04
C GLU A 258 18.07 -5.38 -14.92
N ILE A 259 18.49 -4.61 -15.90
CA ILE A 259 19.76 -3.85 -15.87
C ILE A 259 19.43 -2.38 -16.15
N PHE A 260 19.91 -1.51 -15.31
CA PHE A 260 19.73 -0.07 -15.44
C PHE A 260 21.09 0.65 -15.38
N LEU A 261 21.32 1.57 -16.32
CA LEU A 261 22.46 2.48 -16.34
C LEU A 261 21.96 3.91 -16.14
N GLY A 262 22.37 4.52 -15.03
CA GLY A 262 22.11 5.93 -14.72
C GLY A 262 23.35 6.77 -15.05
N ILE A 263 23.16 7.93 -15.70
CA ILE A 263 24.20 8.90 -16.01
C ILE A 263 23.72 10.27 -15.56
N THR A 264 24.45 10.89 -14.62
CA THR A 264 24.18 12.25 -14.13
C THR A 264 25.36 13.14 -14.51
N PRO A 265 25.25 13.97 -15.56
CA PRO A 265 26.30 14.89 -15.97
C PRO A 265 26.63 15.92 -14.89
N LYS A 266 27.90 16.27 -14.73
CA LYS A 266 28.41 17.31 -13.84
C LYS A 266 28.61 18.61 -14.61
N TRP A 267 27.69 19.52 -14.54
CA TRP A 267 27.81 20.84 -15.16
C TRP A 267 28.65 21.76 -14.24
N LYS A 268 29.75 22.29 -14.75
CA LYS A 268 30.40 23.44 -14.10
C LYS A 268 29.54 24.67 -14.38
N ILE A 269 28.77 25.13 -13.43
CA ILE A 269 28.21 26.50 -13.51
C ILE A 269 29.43 27.44 -13.43
N ARG A 270 29.81 28.02 -14.53
CA ARG A 270 30.74 29.17 -14.52
C ARG A 270 29.98 30.32 -13.83
N LYS A 271 30.44 30.67 -12.61
CA LYS A 271 30.07 31.94 -11.97
C LYS A 271 30.68 33.11 -12.69
#